data_040feb2a5113159cfc31847e77809d6b
#
_entry.id   040feb2a5113159cfc31847e77809d6b
#
_cell.length_a   1.000
_cell.length_b   1.000
_cell.length_c   1.000
_cell.angle_alpha   90.00
_cell.angle_beta   90.00
_cell.angle_gamma   90.00
#
_symmetry.space_group_name_H-M   'P 1'
#
loop_
_entity.id
_entity.type
_entity.pdbx_description
1 polymer ?
#
loop_
_entity_poly.entity_id
_entity_poly.type
_entity_poly.pdbx_seq_one_letter_code
_entity_poly.pdbx_strand_id
1 'polypeptide(L)'
;MSKTDTTAIEAAKPQSPATASITLETPILRGDQKIERVTLRKPAAGELRGVSIADLIKSDVAALHVVLPRITSPTLTAHEVAQLDLVDLAAFAGEVVGFFMSKADRATLFPAA
;
A
#
# COMPACT_ATOMS: atom_id res chain seq x y z
N MET A 1 -0.27 30.11 -9.05
CA MET A 1 -0.50 29.42 -9.10
C MET A 1 -0.74 28.88 -9.39
N SER A 2 -0.46 29.04 -9.21
CA SER A 2 -0.66 28.15 -9.34
C SER A 2 -0.77 27.64 -9.48
N LYS A 3 -0.47 27.50 -9.30
CA LYS A 3 -0.51 26.68 -9.36
C LYS A 3 -0.61 25.96 -9.29
N THR A 4 -0.27 26.28 -9.03
CA THR A 4 -0.38 25.42 -8.97
C THR A 4 -0.50 24.88 -9.01
N ASP A 5 -0.12 25.11 -8.86
CA ASP A 5 -0.25 24.42 -8.86
C ASP A 5 -0.33 23.87 -8.79
N THR A 6 0.04 23.99 -8.60
CA THR A 6 -0.03 23.27 -8.43
C THR A 6 -0.11 22.77 -8.11
N THR A 7 0.24 22.83 -7.89
CA THR A 7 0.15 22.25 -7.48
C THR A 7 -0.29 21.84 -7.17
N ALA A 8 -0.11 22.05 -7.02
CA ALA A 8 -0.54 21.60 -6.58
C ALA A 8 -1.16 21.14 -6.49
N ILE A 9 -1.02 21.04 -6.59
CA ILE A 9 -1.71 20.57 -6.41
C ILE A 9 -1.91 19.98 -6.42
N GLU A 10 -1.47 19.67 -6.33
CA GLU A 10 -1.67 19.06 -6.21
C GLU A 10 -1.80 18.51 -5.73
N ALA A 11 -1.51 18.78 -5.34
CA ALA A 11 -1.70 18.19 -4.66
C ALA A 11 -2.30 17.65 -4.37
N ALA A 12 -2.32 17.70 -4.23
CA ALA A 12 -2.97 17.05 -3.84
C ALA A 12 -3.57 16.40 -4.20
N LYS A 13 -3.42 16.00 -4.72
CA LYS A 13 -4.02 15.14 -4.84
C LYS A 13 -3.81 14.09 -4.15
N PRO A 14 -4.00 14.03 -3.35
CA PRO A 14 -3.76 13.09 -2.34
C PRO A 14 -4.23 11.74 -2.67
N GLN A 15 -5.20 11.69 -3.39
CA GLN A 15 -5.72 10.41 -3.77
C GLN A 15 -4.97 9.79 -4.90
N SER A 16 -3.71 10.11 -5.01
CA SER A 16 -2.91 9.44 -6.02
C SER A 16 -3.04 7.94 -5.87
N PRO A 17 -3.40 7.20 -6.93
CA PRO A 17 -3.44 5.74 -6.84
C PRO A 17 -2.07 5.12 -6.71
N ALA A 18 -1.01 5.94 -6.76
CA ALA A 18 0.36 5.43 -6.65
C ALA A 18 0.81 5.23 -5.22
N THR A 19 0.09 5.77 -4.25
CA THR A 19 0.44 5.60 -2.84
C THR A 19 -0.81 5.46 -1.99
N ALA A 20 -0.63 4.85 -0.83
CA ALA A 20 -1.70 4.71 0.14
C ALA A 20 -1.09 4.67 1.52
N SER A 21 -1.71 5.34 2.48
CA SER A 21 -1.24 5.33 3.87
C SER A 21 -2.19 4.53 4.72
N ILE A 22 -1.63 3.72 5.60
CA ILE A 22 -2.41 2.90 6.52
C ILE A 22 -1.98 3.23 7.93
N THR A 23 -2.96 3.55 8.78
CA THR A 23 -2.71 3.73 10.21
C THR A 23 -2.94 2.38 10.87
N LEU A 24 -1.91 1.88 11.55
CA LEU A 24 -1.96 0.54 12.12
C LEU A 24 -2.86 0.49 13.35
N GLU A 25 -3.67 -0.56 13.44
CA GLU A 25 -4.44 -0.82 14.65
C GLU A 25 -3.51 -1.17 15.79
N THR A 26 -2.47 -1.95 15.47
CA THR A 26 -1.47 -2.35 16.44
C THR A 26 -0.12 -1.86 15.94
N PRO A 27 0.42 -0.81 16.57
CA PRO A 27 1.70 -0.27 16.12
C PRO A 27 2.82 -1.30 16.19
N ILE A 28 3.80 -1.12 15.30
CA ILE A 28 4.98 -1.98 15.28
C ILE A 28 6.03 -1.32 16.18
N LEU A 29 6.56 -2.11 17.09
CA LEU A 29 7.63 -1.62 17.97
C LEU A 29 8.97 -2.01 17.38
N ARG A 30 9.80 -1.01 17.17
CA ARG A 30 11.14 -1.22 16.61
C ARG A 30 12.12 -0.53 17.54
N GLY A 31 12.63 -1.27 18.52
CA GLY A 31 13.44 -0.68 19.56
C GLY A 31 12.62 0.35 20.33
N ASP A 32 13.10 1.57 20.37
CA ASP A 32 12.38 2.65 21.04
C ASP A 32 11.39 3.35 20.11
N GLN A 33 11.36 2.95 18.84
CA GLN A 33 10.45 3.56 17.89
C GLN A 33 9.12 2.83 17.86
N LYS A 34 8.09 3.61 17.62
CA LYS A 34 6.74 3.07 17.48
C LYS A 34 6.24 3.47 16.12
N ILE A 35 6.03 2.49 15.24
CA ILE A 35 5.56 2.76 13.90
C ILE A 35 4.05 2.65 13.91
N GLU A 36 3.37 3.77 13.72
CA GLU A 36 1.92 3.82 13.74
C GLU A 36 1.30 3.97 12.37
N ARG A 37 2.10 4.41 11.40
CA ARG A 37 1.59 4.63 10.05
C ARG A 37 2.62 4.13 9.05
N VAL A 38 2.12 3.45 8.03
CA VAL A 38 2.96 2.93 6.97
C VAL A 38 2.37 3.37 5.64
N THR A 39 3.23 3.84 4.76
CA THR A 39 2.80 4.23 3.42
C THR A 39 3.21 3.13 2.44
N LEU A 40 2.28 2.77 1.58
CA LEU A 40 2.54 1.82 0.51
C LEU A 40 2.66 2.60 -0.79
N ARG A 41 3.57 2.19 -1.66
CA ARG A 41 3.61 2.74 -3.00
C ARG A 41 3.27 1.65 -4.01
N LYS A 42 2.69 2.05 -5.11
CA LYS A 42 2.36 1.13 -6.18
C LYS A 42 3.67 0.61 -6.79
N PRO A 43 3.88 -0.72 -6.81
CA PRO A 43 5.12 -1.26 -7.34
C PRO A 43 5.16 -1.16 -8.86
N ALA A 44 6.36 -1.00 -9.39
CA ALA A 44 6.57 -1.14 -10.83
C ALA A 44 6.59 -2.64 -11.15
N ALA A 45 6.31 -2.98 -12.39
CA ALA A 45 6.21 -4.39 -12.79
C ALA A 45 7.48 -5.18 -12.42
N GLY A 46 8.65 -4.58 -12.59
CA GLY A 46 9.89 -5.27 -12.28
C GLY A 46 10.08 -5.57 -10.81
N GLU A 47 9.38 -4.85 -9.94
CA GLU A 47 9.48 -5.08 -8.51
C GLU A 47 8.70 -6.31 -8.05
N LEU A 48 7.87 -6.85 -8.91
CA LEU A 48 7.09 -8.05 -8.59
C LEU A 48 7.77 -9.33 -9.07
N ARG A 49 9.03 -9.24 -9.46
CA ARG A 49 9.76 -10.40 -9.91
C ARG A 49 9.74 -11.49 -8.85
N GLY A 50 9.40 -12.70 -9.27
CA GLY A 50 9.31 -13.83 -8.34
C GLY A 50 8.00 -13.93 -7.60
N VAL A 51 7.04 -13.05 -7.90
CA VAL A 51 5.73 -13.06 -7.24
C VAL A 51 4.66 -13.20 -8.30
N SER A 52 3.66 -14.03 -8.04
CA SER A 52 2.55 -14.20 -8.95
C SER A 52 1.54 -13.06 -8.79
N ILE A 53 1.20 -12.40 -9.90
CA ILE A 53 0.17 -11.36 -9.87
C ILE A 53 -1.16 -11.94 -9.42
N ALA A 54 -1.49 -13.15 -9.89
CA ALA A 54 -2.73 -13.79 -9.49
C ALA A 54 -2.78 -13.99 -7.97
N ASP A 55 -1.66 -14.38 -7.38
CA ASP A 55 -1.61 -14.57 -5.94
C ASP A 55 -1.83 -13.25 -5.20
N LEU A 56 -1.25 -12.16 -5.68
CA LEU A 56 -1.44 -10.87 -5.06
C LEU A 56 -2.90 -10.42 -5.16
N ILE A 57 -3.52 -10.62 -6.30
CA ILE A 57 -4.92 -10.26 -6.50
C ILE A 57 -5.82 -11.06 -5.56
N LYS A 58 -5.45 -12.30 -5.27
CA LYS A 58 -6.20 -13.12 -4.34
C LYS A 58 -5.84 -12.85 -2.89
N SER A 59 -4.94 -11.90 -2.66
CA SER A 59 -4.46 -11.56 -1.32
C SER A 59 -3.79 -12.74 -0.62
N ASP A 60 -3.02 -13.50 -1.38
CA ASP A 60 -2.26 -14.61 -0.82
C ASP A 60 -1.26 -14.10 0.21
N VAL A 61 -1.28 -14.66 1.40
CA VAL A 61 -0.45 -14.18 2.50
C VAL A 61 1.04 -14.31 2.19
N ALA A 62 1.45 -15.42 1.61
CA ALA A 62 2.86 -15.62 1.30
C ALA A 62 3.36 -14.58 0.29
N ALA A 63 2.52 -14.27 -0.70
CA ALA A 63 2.88 -13.26 -1.69
C ALA A 63 2.99 -11.89 -1.04
N LEU A 64 2.07 -11.55 -0.12
CA LEU A 64 2.13 -10.29 0.60
C LEU A 64 3.39 -10.17 1.43
N HIS A 65 3.80 -11.27 2.08
CA HIS A 65 5.04 -11.25 2.87
C HIS A 65 6.26 -10.93 2.03
N VAL A 66 6.24 -11.28 0.75
CA VAL A 66 7.36 -10.98 -0.14
C VAL A 66 7.30 -9.52 -0.62
N VAL A 67 6.10 -9.05 -0.95
CA VAL A 67 5.95 -7.75 -1.59
C VAL A 67 5.97 -6.59 -0.60
N LEU A 68 5.33 -6.75 0.56
CA LEU A 68 5.24 -5.62 1.49
C LEU A 68 6.58 -5.02 1.88
N PRO A 69 7.64 -5.81 2.16
CA PRO A 69 8.92 -5.19 2.46
C PRO A 69 9.50 -4.37 1.32
N ARG A 70 9.06 -4.61 0.09
CA ARG A 70 9.58 -3.90 -1.08
C ARG A 70 8.93 -2.55 -1.31
N ILE A 71 7.71 -2.36 -0.81
CA ILE A 71 6.92 -1.19 -1.16
C ILE A 71 6.46 -0.37 0.03
N THR A 72 6.88 -0.71 1.23
CA THR A 72 6.46 0.03 2.43
C THR A 72 7.47 1.12 2.81
N SER A 73 6.97 2.18 3.42
CA SER A 73 7.79 3.26 3.96
C SER A 73 7.15 3.69 5.28
N PRO A 74 7.83 3.57 6.41
CA PRO A 74 9.18 3.00 6.54
C PRO A 74 9.20 1.54 6.12
N THR A 75 10.34 1.09 5.60
CA THR A 75 10.45 -0.27 5.10
C THR A 75 10.22 -1.28 6.22
N LEU A 76 9.27 -2.16 6.03
CA LEU A 76 9.02 -3.22 7.00
C LEU A 76 9.88 -4.42 6.65
N THR A 77 10.43 -5.07 7.67
CA THR A 77 11.18 -6.30 7.44
C THR A 77 10.22 -7.47 7.30
N ALA A 78 10.72 -8.58 6.77
CA ALA A 78 9.89 -9.78 6.66
C ALA A 78 9.37 -10.21 8.04
N HIS A 79 10.20 -10.08 9.06
CA HIS A 79 9.79 -10.42 10.42
C HIS A 79 8.65 -9.52 10.89
N GLU A 80 8.75 -8.22 10.61
CA GLU A 80 7.72 -7.28 11.03
C GLU A 80 6.41 -7.55 10.32
N VAL A 81 6.47 -7.90 9.04
CA VAL A 81 5.26 -8.25 8.31
C VAL A 81 4.59 -9.47 8.92
N ALA A 82 5.41 -10.45 9.32
CA ALA A 82 4.87 -11.66 9.95
C ALA A 82 4.23 -11.40 11.30
N GLN A 83 4.59 -10.29 11.95
CA GLN A 83 4.05 -9.94 13.26
C GLN A 83 2.86 -8.99 13.18
N LEU A 84 2.46 -8.59 11.99
CA LEU A 84 1.34 -7.64 11.84
C LEU A 84 0.06 -8.19 12.44
N ASP A 85 -0.73 -7.29 13.03
CA ASP A 85 -2.08 -7.60 13.44
C ASP A 85 -2.87 -8.02 12.21
N LEU A 86 -3.77 -8.96 12.35
CA LEU A 86 -4.54 -9.46 11.22
C LEU A 86 -5.35 -8.36 10.53
N VAL A 87 -5.89 -7.44 11.32
CA VAL A 87 -6.65 -6.32 10.75
C VAL A 87 -5.73 -5.46 9.88
N ASP A 88 -4.51 -5.24 10.33
CA ASP A 88 -3.55 -4.44 9.58
C ASP A 88 -3.12 -5.14 8.32
N LEU A 89 -2.86 -6.45 8.39
CA LEU A 89 -2.51 -7.22 7.21
C LEU A 89 -3.63 -7.17 6.18
N ALA A 90 -4.87 -7.28 6.63
CA ALA A 90 -6.01 -7.20 5.72
C ALA A 90 -6.11 -5.83 5.05
N ALA A 91 -5.79 -4.77 5.80
CA ALA A 91 -5.79 -3.42 5.22
C ALA A 91 -4.73 -3.28 4.15
N PHE A 92 -3.53 -3.81 4.40
CA PHE A 92 -2.48 -3.80 3.38
C PHE A 92 -2.89 -4.60 2.15
N ALA A 93 -3.52 -5.75 2.36
CA ALA A 93 -3.96 -6.59 1.25
C ALA A 93 -4.95 -5.84 0.35
N GLY A 94 -5.88 -5.12 0.98
CA GLY A 94 -6.87 -4.35 0.22
C GLY A 94 -6.22 -3.28 -0.64
N GLU A 95 -5.21 -2.59 -0.10
CA GLU A 95 -4.52 -1.56 -0.86
C GLU A 95 -3.72 -2.16 -2.01
N VAL A 96 -3.06 -3.29 -1.77
CA VAL A 96 -2.30 -3.95 -2.83
C VAL A 96 -3.22 -4.35 -3.98
N VAL A 97 -4.36 -4.94 -3.66
CA VAL A 97 -5.33 -5.30 -4.70
C VAL A 97 -5.78 -4.06 -5.46
N GLY A 98 -6.00 -2.96 -4.74
CA GLY A 98 -6.41 -1.71 -5.37
C GLY A 98 -5.41 -1.19 -6.39
N PHE A 99 -4.12 -1.45 -6.19
CA PHE A 99 -3.11 -1.00 -7.13
C PHE A 99 -3.21 -1.69 -8.50
N PHE A 100 -3.85 -2.83 -8.55
CA PHE A 100 -4.03 -3.55 -9.82
C PHE A 100 -5.24 -3.05 -10.61
N MET A 101 -6.05 -2.19 -10.01
CA MET A 101 -7.23 -1.70 -10.70
C MET A 101 -6.88 -0.57 -11.64
N SER A 102 -7.46 -0.60 -12.84
CA SER A 102 -7.33 0.51 -13.78
C SER A 102 -8.19 1.67 -13.27
N LYS A 103 -8.00 2.84 -13.85
CA LYS A 103 -8.84 3.97 -13.53
C LYS A 103 -10.31 3.65 -13.78
N ALA A 104 -10.59 2.98 -14.90
CA ALA A 104 -11.97 2.64 -15.25
C ALA A 104 -12.57 1.68 -14.22
N ASP A 105 -11.78 0.72 -13.79
CA ASP A 105 -12.26 -0.25 -12.80
C ASP A 105 -12.55 0.43 -11.48
N ARG A 106 -11.68 1.34 -11.06
CA ARG A 106 -11.88 2.05 -9.79
C ARG A 106 -13.13 2.92 -9.86
N ALA A 107 -13.37 3.56 -10.99
CA ALA A 107 -14.55 4.38 -11.15
C ALA A 107 -15.82 3.54 -11.08
N THR A 108 -15.76 2.31 -11.56
CA THR A 108 -16.92 1.41 -11.53
C THR A 108 -17.19 0.89 -10.13
N LEU A 109 -16.14 0.50 -9.42
CA LEU A 109 -16.29 -0.09 -8.10
C LEU A 109 -16.45 0.92 -6.99
N PHE A 110 -15.91 2.14 -7.19
CA PHE A 110 -15.97 3.18 -6.19
C PHE A 110 -16.50 4.46 -6.84
N PRO A 111 -17.78 4.44 -7.24
CA PRO A 111 -18.33 5.57 -7.97
C PRO A 111 -18.35 6.78 -7.07
N ALA A 112 -17.75 7.75 -7.51
CA ALA A 112 -17.71 8.98 -6.87
C ALA A 112 -18.11 9.12 -5.59
N ALA A 113 -17.79 8.54 -4.98
CA ALA A 113 -18.27 8.81 -3.76
C ALA A 113 -18.17 10.18 -3.39
#